data_e10fba3fbe5243ded6849662270eea53
#
_entry.id   e10fba3fbe5243ded6849662270eea53
#
_cell.length_a   1.000
_cell.length_b   1.000
_cell.length_c   1.000
_cell.angle_alpha   90.00
_cell.angle_beta   90.00
_cell.angle_gamma   90.00
#
_symmetry.space_group_name_H-M   'P 1'
#
loop_
_entity.id
_entity.type
_entity.pdbx_description
1 polymer ?
#
loop_
_entity_poly.entity_id
_entity_poly.type
_entity_poly.pdbx_seq_one_letter_code
_entity_poly.pdbx_strand_id
1 'polypeptide(L)'
;NKHAIICGVNKRMRIKLTPDSSQKVKLMDTKLGLIEQDLDKIEVQAPFQYVTAVIKYFAPRIKTGFTIAIDSDFSSVLGLGSSAAVTVASVAVVANWVYKKPLSAEKILKIAKEIMLSVQGFGSGADLAASLYGGVIHYRSDSLKCDRLPTIPGLTAVYCGYKKPTKEVLDIINAAKSRQPEVYSSIFTAMHVCVKQAVKAIKRGDILSLGQLFMHHQGLQVALGVSNRLLDTLIAQLLDYPEIFAAKISGAGLGDCVIGLGTLREGVFPIDEEQQKQGVMQIPVTISLEGLKYEHN
;
A
#
# COMPACT_ATOMS: atom_id res chain seq x y z
N ASN A 1 -11.37 0.72 11.78
CA ASN A 1 -10.28 -0.01 12.40
C ASN A 1 -9.06 0.91 12.54
N LYS A 2 -8.49 0.97 13.75
CA LYS A 2 -7.38 1.92 14.03
C LYS A 2 -6.00 1.24 13.97
N HIS A 3 -5.95 -0.08 13.90
CA HIS A 3 -4.74 -0.87 13.89
C HIS A 3 -4.63 -1.71 12.63
N ALA A 4 -3.41 -1.83 12.08
CA ALA A 4 -3.09 -2.70 10.95
C ALA A 4 -1.72 -3.33 11.15
N ILE A 5 -1.51 -4.53 10.59
CA ILE A 5 -0.20 -5.08 10.32
C ILE A 5 0.04 -4.92 8.82
N ILE A 6 1.15 -4.32 8.47
CA ILE A 6 1.53 -4.01 7.10
C ILE A 6 2.95 -4.51 6.85
N CYS A 7 3.23 -4.85 5.60
CA CYS A 7 4.55 -5.35 5.19
C CYS A 7 5.09 -4.51 4.04
N GLY A 8 6.32 -4.02 4.17
CA GLY A 8 7.08 -3.49 3.05
C GLY A 8 7.62 -4.64 2.20
N VAL A 9 7.51 -4.52 0.88
CA VAL A 9 8.01 -5.53 -0.07
C VAL A 9 9.15 -4.98 -0.93
N ASN A 10 9.90 -5.88 -1.56
CA ASN A 10 11.09 -5.59 -2.36
C ASN A 10 10.82 -4.95 -3.73
N LYS A 11 9.63 -4.38 -3.93
CA LYS A 11 9.29 -3.62 -5.13
C LYS A 11 9.56 -2.14 -4.89
N ARG A 12 10.35 -1.52 -5.75
CA ARG A 12 10.86 -0.16 -5.55
C ARG A 12 10.23 0.84 -6.51
N MET A 13 10.06 2.05 -5.99
CA MET A 13 9.81 3.24 -6.78
C MET A 13 10.92 4.24 -6.50
N ARG A 14 11.59 4.70 -7.56
CA ARG A 14 12.71 5.63 -7.50
C ARG A 14 12.26 6.99 -8.00
N ILE A 15 12.64 8.02 -7.28
CA ILE A 15 12.35 9.41 -7.67
C ILE A 15 13.65 10.20 -7.61
N LYS A 16 14.01 10.78 -8.75
CA LYS A 16 15.17 11.67 -8.88
C LYS A 16 14.68 13.09 -9.15
N LEU A 17 15.12 14.03 -8.33
CA LEU A 17 14.88 15.46 -8.52
C LEU A 17 16.15 16.13 -8.99
N THR A 18 16.10 16.83 -10.12
CA THR A 18 17.20 17.59 -10.70
C THR A 18 16.76 19.05 -10.83
N PRO A 19 17.31 19.97 -10.02
CA PRO A 19 17.03 21.40 -10.12
C PRO A 19 17.56 21.97 -11.43
N ASP A 20 16.88 22.99 -11.94
CA ASP A 20 17.36 23.81 -13.06
C ASP A 20 17.06 25.30 -12.80
N SER A 21 17.53 26.18 -13.72
CA SER A 21 17.34 27.64 -13.63
C SER A 21 16.01 28.13 -14.23
N SER A 22 15.17 27.22 -14.71
CA SER A 22 13.87 27.58 -15.27
C SER A 22 12.86 27.95 -14.18
N GLN A 23 11.68 28.40 -14.58
CA GLN A 23 10.52 28.55 -13.71
C GLN A 23 9.48 27.45 -14.00
N LYS A 24 9.94 26.28 -14.46
CA LYS A 24 9.08 25.17 -14.88
C LYS A 24 9.36 23.93 -14.05
N VAL A 25 8.30 23.15 -13.87
CA VAL A 25 8.33 21.82 -13.25
C VAL A 25 8.05 20.78 -14.31
N LYS A 26 8.98 19.84 -14.50
CA LYS A 26 8.86 18.72 -15.42
C LYS A 26 8.74 17.42 -14.64
N LEU A 27 7.72 16.62 -14.98
CA LEU A 27 7.52 15.30 -14.42
C LEU A 27 7.62 14.27 -15.55
N MET A 28 8.50 13.29 -15.36
CA MET A 28 8.80 12.27 -16.37
C MET A 28 8.62 10.88 -15.75
N ASP A 29 7.86 10.04 -16.42
CA ASP A 29 7.73 8.63 -16.12
C ASP A 29 7.74 7.84 -17.42
N THR A 30 8.47 6.74 -17.49
CA THR A 30 8.63 5.96 -18.72
C THR A 30 7.34 5.33 -19.23
N LYS A 31 6.35 5.14 -18.35
CA LYS A 31 5.05 4.53 -18.66
C LYS A 31 3.93 5.56 -18.77
N LEU A 32 4.00 6.64 -17.99
CA LEU A 32 2.95 7.67 -17.92
C LEU A 32 3.24 8.89 -18.80
N GLY A 33 4.47 9.00 -19.34
CA GLY A 33 4.88 10.09 -20.21
C GLY A 33 5.46 11.29 -19.48
N LEU A 34 5.32 12.47 -20.09
CA LEU A 34 5.89 13.75 -19.63
C LEU A 34 4.77 14.76 -19.44
N ILE A 35 4.83 15.52 -18.34
CA ILE A 35 4.08 16.77 -18.20
C ILE A 35 5.03 17.91 -17.79
N GLU A 36 4.66 19.13 -18.17
CA GLU A 36 5.34 20.36 -17.79
C GLU A 36 4.31 21.38 -17.29
N GLN A 37 4.63 22.07 -16.19
CA GLN A 37 3.81 23.14 -15.62
C GLN A 37 4.67 24.32 -15.22
N ASP A 38 4.10 25.51 -15.22
CA ASP A 38 4.76 26.68 -14.66
C ASP A 38 4.74 26.61 -13.13
N LEU A 39 5.86 26.97 -12.49
CA LEU A 39 6.05 26.85 -11.05
C LEU A 39 5.02 27.67 -10.24
N ASP A 40 4.58 28.81 -10.78
CA ASP A 40 3.58 29.70 -10.18
C ASP A 40 2.13 29.19 -10.33
N LYS A 41 1.89 28.15 -11.16
CA LYS A 41 0.54 27.63 -11.50
C LYS A 41 0.47 26.11 -11.40
N ILE A 42 0.98 25.55 -10.31
CA ILE A 42 0.94 24.10 -10.11
C ILE A 42 -0.50 23.61 -9.90
N GLU A 43 -0.96 22.78 -10.81
CA GLU A 43 -2.26 22.10 -10.74
C GLU A 43 -2.09 20.62 -10.41
N VAL A 44 -3.00 20.12 -9.57
CA VAL A 44 -3.06 18.70 -9.26
C VAL A 44 -3.78 17.97 -10.39
N GLN A 45 -3.04 17.19 -11.19
CA GLN A 45 -3.59 16.53 -12.37
C GLN A 45 -3.09 15.10 -12.58
N ALA A 46 -3.98 14.26 -13.11
CA ALA A 46 -3.65 12.92 -13.55
C ALA A 46 -2.71 12.95 -14.79
N PRO A 47 -1.83 11.94 -14.96
CA PRO A 47 -1.63 10.79 -14.08
C PRO A 47 -0.68 11.05 -12.89
N PHE A 48 -0.19 12.28 -12.72
CA PHE A 48 0.82 12.66 -11.70
C PHE A 48 0.21 13.35 -10.48
N GLN A 49 -1.09 13.14 -10.19
CA GLN A 49 -1.83 13.87 -9.16
C GLN A 49 -1.18 13.84 -7.77
N TYR A 50 -0.53 12.76 -7.38
CA TYR A 50 0.16 12.66 -6.09
C TYR A 50 1.46 13.47 -6.06
N VAL A 51 2.23 13.44 -7.16
CA VAL A 51 3.49 14.19 -7.27
C VAL A 51 3.21 15.68 -7.38
N THR A 52 2.25 16.08 -8.22
CA THR A 52 1.85 17.49 -8.36
C THR A 52 1.25 18.04 -7.06
N ALA A 53 0.52 17.23 -6.29
CA ALA A 53 0.02 17.62 -4.96
C ALA A 53 1.17 17.83 -3.96
N VAL A 54 2.23 16.99 -4.00
CA VAL A 54 3.45 17.21 -3.21
C VAL A 54 4.12 18.52 -3.61
N ILE A 55 4.30 18.78 -4.90
CA ILE A 55 4.92 20.01 -5.38
C ILE A 55 4.10 21.23 -4.94
N LYS A 56 2.79 21.18 -5.10
CA LYS A 56 1.87 22.23 -4.65
C LYS A 56 1.98 22.51 -3.16
N TYR A 57 2.12 21.47 -2.33
CA TYR A 57 2.32 21.60 -0.89
C TYR A 57 3.61 22.36 -0.55
N PHE A 58 4.69 22.13 -1.28
CA PHE A 58 5.99 22.79 -1.08
C PHE A 58 6.18 24.06 -1.92
N ALA A 59 5.28 24.38 -2.86
CA ALA A 59 5.43 25.51 -3.80
C ALA A 59 5.83 26.85 -3.15
N PRO A 60 5.30 27.26 -1.97
CA PRO A 60 5.72 28.51 -1.34
C PRO A 60 7.20 28.57 -0.96
N ARG A 61 7.91 27.44 -0.99
CA ARG A 61 9.33 27.32 -0.61
C ARG A 61 10.24 27.01 -1.80
N ILE A 62 9.67 26.65 -2.94
CA ILE A 62 10.41 26.34 -4.16
C ILE A 62 10.67 27.65 -4.90
N LYS A 63 11.92 27.90 -5.28
CA LYS A 63 12.35 29.18 -5.90
C LYS A 63 12.77 29.03 -7.36
N THR A 64 13.07 27.82 -7.80
CA THR A 64 13.58 27.53 -9.15
C THR A 64 12.88 26.31 -9.70
N GLY A 65 12.89 26.16 -11.02
CA GLY A 65 12.36 24.97 -11.69
C GLY A 65 13.18 23.71 -11.39
N PHE A 66 12.62 22.58 -11.78
CA PHE A 66 13.26 21.28 -11.62
C PHE A 66 12.55 20.22 -12.44
N THR A 67 13.26 19.13 -12.64
CA THR A 67 12.71 17.89 -13.23
C THR A 67 12.61 16.81 -12.15
N ILE A 68 11.48 16.12 -12.08
CA ILE A 68 11.31 14.86 -11.35
C ILE A 68 11.21 13.72 -12.37
N ALA A 69 12.16 12.78 -12.30
CA ALA A 69 12.10 11.51 -13.00
C ALA A 69 11.61 10.42 -12.06
N ILE A 70 10.64 9.62 -12.51
CA ILE A 70 10.01 8.55 -11.77
C ILE A 70 10.31 7.24 -12.50
N ASP A 71 10.78 6.24 -11.73
CA ASP A 71 11.00 4.88 -12.22
C ASP A 71 10.41 3.87 -11.23
N SER A 72 9.72 2.84 -11.74
CA SER A 72 9.03 1.85 -10.93
C SER A 72 9.26 0.43 -11.41
N ASP A 73 9.70 -0.43 -10.47
CA ASP A 73 9.88 -1.86 -10.69
C ASP A 73 8.54 -2.62 -10.82
N PHE A 74 7.41 -1.96 -10.60
CA PHE A 74 6.08 -2.61 -10.60
C PHE A 74 4.99 -1.73 -11.22
N SER A 75 3.92 -2.38 -11.66
CA SER A 75 2.77 -1.68 -12.23
C SER A 75 1.85 -1.12 -11.14
N SER A 76 1.25 0.03 -11.41
CA SER A 76 0.27 0.68 -10.51
C SER A 76 -1.03 -0.10 -10.33
N VAL A 77 -1.32 -1.06 -11.23
CA VAL A 77 -2.55 -1.86 -11.17
C VAL A 77 -2.48 -3.03 -10.20
N LEU A 78 -1.28 -3.44 -9.74
CA LEU A 78 -1.09 -4.65 -8.94
C LEU A 78 -1.51 -4.54 -7.46
N GLY A 79 -2.09 -3.43 -7.02
CA GLY A 79 -2.51 -3.28 -5.61
C GLY A 79 -1.37 -3.21 -4.59
N LEU A 80 -0.12 -2.96 -5.03
CA LEU A 80 1.07 -2.90 -4.17
C LEU A 80 1.36 -1.52 -3.57
N GLY A 81 0.38 -0.63 -3.53
CA GLY A 81 0.54 0.68 -2.90
C GLY A 81 1.38 1.69 -3.69
N SER A 82 1.34 1.67 -5.04
CA SER A 82 2.12 2.58 -5.89
C SER A 82 1.88 4.06 -5.58
N SER A 83 0.63 4.46 -5.31
CA SER A 83 0.28 5.84 -4.92
C SER A 83 0.95 6.25 -3.61
N ALA A 84 1.06 5.33 -2.66
CA ALA A 84 1.74 5.58 -1.39
C ALA A 84 3.25 5.69 -1.59
N ALA A 85 3.84 4.78 -2.37
CA ALA A 85 5.27 4.78 -2.66
C ALA A 85 5.72 6.08 -3.35
N VAL A 86 4.99 6.51 -4.41
CA VAL A 86 5.30 7.76 -5.12
C VAL A 86 5.11 8.98 -4.22
N THR A 87 4.08 9.00 -3.36
CA THR A 87 3.85 10.12 -2.44
C THR A 87 4.97 10.22 -1.42
N VAL A 88 5.34 9.13 -0.75
CA VAL A 88 6.41 9.09 0.26
C VAL A 88 7.75 9.52 -0.34
N ALA A 89 8.13 8.96 -1.49
CA ALA A 89 9.39 9.27 -2.14
C ALA A 89 9.42 10.73 -2.65
N SER A 90 8.32 11.25 -3.20
CA SER A 90 8.21 12.65 -3.62
C SER A 90 8.31 13.62 -2.45
N VAL A 91 7.59 13.35 -1.34
CA VAL A 91 7.70 14.17 -0.12
C VAL A 91 9.14 14.18 0.39
N ALA A 92 9.78 13.02 0.42
CA ALA A 92 11.14 12.90 0.91
C ALA A 92 12.15 13.72 0.07
N VAL A 93 12.12 13.56 -1.27
CA VAL A 93 13.08 14.22 -2.15
C VAL A 93 12.84 15.72 -2.23
N VAL A 94 11.59 16.16 -2.36
CA VAL A 94 11.27 17.61 -2.43
C VAL A 94 11.56 18.30 -1.11
N ALA A 95 11.19 17.70 0.03
CA ALA A 95 11.51 18.25 1.34
C ALA A 95 13.04 18.33 1.58
N ASN A 96 13.78 17.27 1.22
CA ASN A 96 15.24 17.28 1.36
C ASN A 96 15.88 18.40 0.52
N TRP A 97 15.41 18.60 -0.71
CA TRP A 97 15.89 19.68 -1.58
C TRP A 97 15.56 21.07 -1.02
N VAL A 98 14.32 21.29 -0.58
CA VAL A 98 13.85 22.59 -0.06
C VAL A 98 14.52 22.94 1.29
N TYR A 99 14.58 21.98 2.21
CA TYR A 99 15.12 22.23 3.56
C TYR A 99 16.62 21.98 3.68
N LYS A 100 17.29 21.48 2.62
CA LYS A 100 18.70 21.11 2.60
C LYS A 100 19.08 20.08 3.68
N LYS A 101 18.10 19.30 4.14
CA LYS A 101 18.25 18.21 5.11
C LYS A 101 17.05 17.28 5.05
N PRO A 102 17.23 15.97 5.32
CA PRO A 102 16.15 15.03 5.42
C PRO A 102 15.16 15.40 6.54
N LEU A 103 13.88 15.17 6.29
CA LEU A 103 12.87 15.19 7.36
C LEU A 103 12.89 13.87 8.14
N SER A 104 12.42 13.90 9.39
CA SER A 104 12.17 12.67 10.14
C SER A 104 11.04 11.85 9.49
N ALA A 105 11.08 10.53 9.68
CA ALA A 105 10.09 9.62 9.14
C ALA A 105 8.65 10.01 9.55
N GLU A 106 8.45 10.43 10.80
CA GLU A 106 7.15 10.87 11.29
C GLU A 106 6.62 12.11 10.56
N LYS A 107 7.52 13.07 10.25
CA LYS A 107 7.16 14.26 9.48
C LYS A 107 6.80 13.90 8.05
N ILE A 108 7.59 13.01 7.41
CA ILE A 108 7.28 12.53 6.06
C ILE A 108 5.92 11.83 6.06
N LEU A 109 5.65 10.92 7.00
CA LEU A 109 4.38 10.20 7.09
C LEU A 109 3.19 11.15 7.26
N LYS A 110 3.34 12.16 8.12
CA LYS A 110 2.28 13.15 8.36
C LYS A 110 1.97 13.94 7.09
N ILE A 111 2.98 14.51 6.44
CA ILE A 111 2.83 15.29 5.20
C ILE A 111 2.26 14.40 4.09
N ALA A 112 2.79 13.20 3.90
CA ALA A 112 2.32 12.26 2.88
C ALA A 112 0.85 11.89 3.10
N LYS A 113 0.41 11.71 4.36
CA LYS A 113 -1.00 11.44 4.67
C LYS A 113 -1.90 12.65 4.38
N GLU A 114 -1.48 13.85 4.73
CA GLU A 114 -2.22 15.09 4.41
C GLU A 114 -2.41 15.23 2.89
N ILE A 115 -1.34 15.02 2.12
CA ILE A 115 -1.38 15.07 0.66
C ILE A 115 -2.28 13.97 0.09
N MET A 116 -2.13 12.73 0.54
CA MET A 116 -2.98 11.64 0.07
C MET A 116 -4.46 11.91 0.32
N LEU A 117 -4.81 12.42 1.50
CA LEU A 117 -6.18 12.80 1.84
C LEU A 117 -6.69 13.95 0.97
N SER A 118 -5.85 14.92 0.63
CA SER A 118 -6.25 16.04 -0.26
C SER A 118 -6.53 15.59 -1.70
N VAL A 119 -5.86 14.53 -2.18
CA VAL A 119 -6.03 14.00 -3.53
C VAL A 119 -7.22 13.04 -3.65
N GLN A 120 -7.37 12.12 -2.70
CA GLN A 120 -8.38 11.04 -2.81
C GLN A 120 -9.51 11.11 -1.78
N GLY A 121 -9.42 11.96 -0.76
CA GLY A 121 -10.46 12.19 0.24
C GLY A 121 -10.55 11.15 1.35
N PHE A 122 -9.82 10.05 1.28
CA PHE A 122 -9.85 8.94 2.24
C PHE A 122 -8.48 8.24 2.33
N GLY A 123 -8.32 7.36 3.31
CA GLY A 123 -7.14 6.52 3.46
C GLY A 123 -6.62 6.49 4.90
N SER A 124 -6.23 5.30 5.36
CA SER A 124 -5.67 5.13 6.70
C SER A 124 -4.23 5.63 6.81
N GLY A 125 -3.49 5.63 5.70
CA GLY A 125 -2.05 5.88 5.67
C GLY A 125 -1.20 4.62 5.91
N ALA A 126 -1.80 3.44 5.94
CA ALA A 126 -1.09 2.18 6.17
C ALA A 126 -0.03 1.91 5.08
N ASP A 127 -0.40 2.07 3.81
CA ASP A 127 0.52 1.87 2.68
C ASP A 127 1.67 2.90 2.68
N LEU A 128 1.40 4.14 3.13
CA LEU A 128 2.45 5.15 3.33
C LEU A 128 3.46 4.69 4.38
N ALA A 129 2.96 4.12 5.49
CA ALA A 129 3.83 3.61 6.54
C ALA A 129 4.63 2.39 6.07
N ALA A 130 4.04 1.47 5.28
CA ALA A 130 4.77 0.35 4.68
C ALA A 130 5.91 0.84 3.78
N SER A 131 5.64 1.80 2.88
CA SER A 131 6.62 2.38 1.97
C SER A 131 7.74 3.12 2.71
N LEU A 132 7.41 3.79 3.81
CA LEU A 132 8.36 4.61 4.56
C LEU A 132 9.28 3.77 5.44
N TYR A 133 8.74 2.79 6.17
CA TYR A 133 9.48 2.07 7.20
C TYR A 133 10.03 0.71 6.74
N GLY A 134 9.40 0.07 5.75
CA GLY A 134 9.74 -1.31 5.37
C GLY A 134 9.52 -2.31 6.51
N GLY A 135 9.82 -3.58 6.29
CA GLY A 135 9.66 -4.66 7.26
C GLY A 135 8.20 -4.95 7.58
N VAL A 136 7.97 -5.59 8.72
CA VAL A 136 6.64 -5.84 9.28
C VAL A 136 6.36 -4.78 10.33
N ILE A 137 5.27 -4.03 10.14
CA ILE A 137 4.94 -2.86 10.96
C ILE A 137 3.56 -3.02 11.58
N HIS A 138 3.46 -2.80 12.88
CA HIS A 138 2.20 -2.51 13.55
C HIS A 138 1.90 -1.02 13.45
N TYR A 139 0.94 -0.68 12.62
CA TYR A 139 0.54 0.70 12.35
C TYR A 139 -0.74 1.07 13.11
N ARG A 140 -0.77 2.28 13.66
CA ARG A 140 -1.95 2.88 14.31
C ARG A 140 -2.36 4.15 13.59
N SER A 141 -3.50 4.12 12.91
CA SER A 141 -3.93 5.19 12.01
C SER A 141 -4.40 6.47 12.72
N ASP A 142 -4.81 6.37 13.97
CA ASP A 142 -5.25 7.52 14.80
C ASP A 142 -4.10 8.38 15.31
N SER A 143 -2.97 7.74 15.61
CA SER A 143 -1.77 8.39 16.16
C SER A 143 -0.58 8.43 15.20
N LEU A 144 -0.72 7.83 14.00
CA LEU A 144 0.35 7.61 13.01
C LEU A 144 1.58 6.87 13.57
N LYS A 145 1.40 6.12 14.67
CA LYS A 145 2.49 5.39 15.29
C LYS A 145 2.77 4.09 14.54
N CYS A 146 4.05 3.82 14.34
CA CYS A 146 4.58 2.65 13.66
C CYS A 146 5.54 1.93 14.59
N ASP A 147 5.22 0.69 14.97
CA ASP A 147 6.15 -0.15 15.73
C ASP A 147 6.64 -1.27 14.83
N ARG A 148 7.94 -1.41 14.68
CA ARG A 148 8.53 -2.53 13.94
C ARG A 148 8.29 -3.82 14.71
N LEU A 149 7.84 -4.83 13.98
CA LEU A 149 7.64 -6.18 14.50
C LEU A 149 8.78 -7.10 14.03
N PRO A 150 9.00 -8.25 14.71
CA PRO A 150 9.84 -9.31 14.20
C PRO A 150 9.42 -9.76 12.80
N THR A 151 10.33 -10.42 12.10
CA THR A 151 10.04 -11.05 10.81
C THR A 151 9.01 -12.17 10.99
N ILE A 152 8.18 -12.36 9.96
CA ILE A 152 7.22 -13.45 9.84
C ILE A 152 7.70 -14.42 8.75
N PRO A 153 7.13 -15.63 8.64
CA PRO A 153 7.30 -16.44 7.44
C PRO A 153 7.02 -15.60 6.21
N GLY A 154 7.63 -15.92 5.09
CA GLY A 154 7.45 -15.18 3.86
C GLY A 154 5.99 -14.96 3.49
N LEU A 155 5.75 -14.15 2.48
CA LEU A 155 4.41 -13.91 1.93
C LEU A 155 4.37 -14.35 0.48
N THR A 156 3.30 -15.01 0.09
CA THR A 156 2.93 -15.22 -1.31
C THR A 156 1.80 -14.27 -1.66
N ALA A 157 1.96 -13.49 -2.71
CA ALA A 157 0.92 -12.56 -3.19
C ALA A 157 0.41 -13.03 -4.55
N VAL A 158 -0.91 -13.15 -4.70
CA VAL A 158 -1.58 -13.49 -5.95
C VAL A 158 -2.57 -12.40 -6.32
N TYR A 159 -2.34 -11.75 -7.44
CA TYR A 159 -3.24 -10.76 -8.02
C TYR A 159 -4.42 -11.47 -8.71
N CYS A 160 -5.63 -11.01 -8.48
CA CYS A 160 -6.83 -11.67 -8.99
C CYS A 160 -7.20 -11.27 -10.43
N GLY A 161 -6.37 -10.47 -11.11
CA GLY A 161 -6.58 -10.05 -12.50
C GLY A 161 -7.31 -8.71 -12.66
N TYR A 162 -7.91 -8.17 -11.62
CA TYR A 162 -8.55 -6.86 -11.66
C TYR A 162 -8.43 -6.11 -10.34
N LYS A 163 -8.61 -4.80 -10.42
CA LYS A 163 -8.60 -3.89 -9.27
C LYS A 163 -9.95 -3.23 -9.10
N LYS A 164 -10.50 -3.29 -7.89
CA LYS A 164 -11.67 -2.49 -7.52
C LYS A 164 -11.21 -1.24 -6.76
N PRO A 165 -11.63 -0.04 -7.17
CA PRO A 165 -11.28 1.19 -6.45
C PRO A 165 -11.69 1.12 -4.98
N THR A 166 -10.76 1.43 -4.07
CA THR A 166 -11.02 1.36 -2.62
C THR A 166 -12.23 2.19 -2.21
N LYS A 167 -12.48 3.33 -2.88
CA LYS A 167 -13.67 4.15 -2.64
C LYS A 167 -14.95 3.36 -2.85
N GLU A 168 -15.08 2.64 -3.97
CA GLU A 168 -16.27 1.83 -4.25
C GLU A 168 -16.50 0.75 -3.20
N VAL A 169 -15.42 0.09 -2.74
CA VAL A 169 -15.50 -0.90 -1.66
C VAL A 169 -16.00 -0.25 -0.37
N LEU A 170 -15.47 0.94 -0.02
CA LEU A 170 -15.93 1.68 1.15
C LEU A 170 -17.39 2.13 1.04
N ASP A 171 -17.83 2.54 -0.13
CA ASP A 171 -19.22 2.93 -0.38
C ASP A 171 -20.17 1.73 -0.19
N ILE A 172 -19.79 0.54 -0.66
CA ILE A 172 -20.53 -0.72 -0.45
C ILE A 172 -20.63 -1.04 1.06
N ILE A 173 -19.49 -0.98 1.77
CA ILE A 173 -19.44 -1.25 3.22
C ILE A 173 -20.31 -0.23 3.98
N ASN A 174 -20.19 1.05 3.66
CA ASN A 174 -20.96 2.11 4.33
C ASN A 174 -22.46 1.97 4.10
N ALA A 175 -22.88 1.64 2.89
CA ALA A 175 -24.30 1.36 2.56
C ALA A 175 -24.85 0.15 3.32
N ALA A 176 -24.05 -0.91 3.49
CA ALA A 176 -24.46 -2.08 4.26
C ALA A 176 -24.48 -1.79 5.78
N LYS A 177 -23.46 -1.08 6.28
CA LYS A 177 -23.37 -0.63 7.68
C LYS A 177 -24.53 0.27 8.08
N SER A 178 -25.01 1.15 7.22
CA SER A 178 -26.17 2.01 7.54
C SER A 178 -27.47 1.20 7.75
N ARG A 179 -27.58 0.02 7.15
CA ARG A 179 -28.74 -0.89 7.33
C ARG A 179 -28.61 -1.81 8.55
N GLN A 180 -27.38 -2.15 8.94
CA GLN A 180 -27.08 -3.11 10.02
C GLN A 180 -25.92 -2.60 10.91
N PRO A 181 -26.07 -1.45 11.59
CA PRO A 181 -24.97 -0.76 12.26
C PRO A 181 -24.32 -1.59 13.37
N GLU A 182 -25.10 -2.34 14.15
CA GLU A 182 -24.59 -3.14 15.26
C GLU A 182 -23.77 -4.35 14.79
N VAL A 183 -24.24 -5.02 13.71
CA VAL A 183 -23.52 -6.15 13.12
C VAL A 183 -22.15 -5.68 12.61
N TYR A 184 -22.14 -4.60 11.83
CA TYR A 184 -20.86 -4.04 11.30
C TYR A 184 -19.96 -3.54 12.41
N SER A 185 -20.50 -2.93 13.46
CA SER A 185 -19.72 -2.52 14.64
C SER A 185 -19.04 -3.71 15.30
N SER A 186 -19.75 -4.83 15.46
CA SER A 186 -19.22 -6.06 16.02
C SER A 186 -18.14 -6.68 15.13
N ILE A 187 -18.34 -6.72 13.81
CA ILE A 187 -17.33 -7.19 12.85
C ILE A 187 -16.05 -6.33 12.96
N PHE A 188 -16.17 -5.00 12.94
CA PHE A 188 -15.00 -4.12 13.05
C PHE A 188 -14.28 -4.26 14.40
N THR A 189 -15.02 -4.50 15.48
CA THR A 189 -14.44 -4.76 16.80
C THR A 189 -13.67 -6.08 16.79
N ALA A 190 -14.23 -7.15 16.24
CA ALA A 190 -13.57 -8.43 16.10
C ALA A 190 -12.30 -8.32 15.23
N MET A 191 -12.36 -7.64 14.08
CA MET A 191 -11.18 -7.37 13.22
C MET A 191 -10.08 -6.62 13.99
N HIS A 192 -10.45 -5.64 14.81
CA HIS A 192 -9.49 -4.91 15.64
C HIS A 192 -8.81 -5.83 16.66
N VAL A 193 -9.59 -6.69 17.31
CA VAL A 193 -9.05 -7.68 18.28
C VAL A 193 -8.12 -8.66 17.57
N CYS A 194 -8.50 -9.19 16.39
CA CYS A 194 -7.64 -10.06 15.59
C CYS A 194 -6.27 -9.43 15.32
N VAL A 195 -6.22 -8.16 14.87
CA VAL A 195 -4.95 -7.47 14.62
C VAL A 195 -4.13 -7.34 15.89
N LYS A 196 -4.73 -6.98 17.02
CA LYS A 196 -4.00 -6.86 18.30
C LYS A 196 -3.42 -8.20 18.77
N GLN A 197 -4.16 -9.28 18.60
CA GLN A 197 -3.69 -10.62 18.94
C GLN A 197 -2.59 -11.09 17.98
N ALA A 198 -2.73 -10.80 16.67
CA ALA A 198 -1.71 -11.09 15.67
C ALA A 198 -0.38 -10.36 15.97
N VAL A 199 -0.43 -9.10 16.42
CA VAL A 199 0.78 -8.39 16.90
C VAL A 199 1.46 -9.14 18.06
N LYS A 200 0.67 -9.68 19.01
CA LYS A 200 1.22 -10.46 20.14
C LYS A 200 1.79 -11.80 19.65
N ALA A 201 1.12 -12.48 18.73
CA ALA A 201 1.59 -13.73 18.14
C ALA A 201 2.94 -13.54 17.42
N ILE A 202 3.06 -12.51 16.58
CA ILE A 202 4.30 -12.16 15.89
C ILE A 202 5.44 -11.89 16.89
N LYS A 203 5.18 -11.10 17.93
CA LYS A 203 6.20 -10.80 18.97
C LYS A 203 6.70 -12.02 19.72
N ARG A 204 5.90 -13.08 19.82
CA ARG A 204 6.27 -14.36 20.46
C ARG A 204 6.80 -15.42 19.49
N GLY A 205 6.79 -15.14 18.18
CA GLY A 205 7.13 -16.13 17.17
C GLY A 205 6.09 -17.25 17.04
N ASP A 206 4.86 -17.02 17.48
CA ASP A 206 3.78 -18.01 17.48
C ASP A 206 3.07 -18.01 16.12
N ILE A 207 3.63 -18.79 15.18
CA ILE A 207 3.17 -18.86 13.79
C ILE A 207 1.82 -19.56 13.69
N LEU A 208 1.54 -20.54 14.53
CA LEU A 208 0.26 -21.26 14.54
C LEU A 208 -0.88 -20.30 14.90
N SER A 209 -0.74 -19.57 16.01
CA SER A 209 -1.73 -18.53 16.38
C SER A 209 -1.86 -17.44 15.32
N LEU A 210 -0.75 -17.03 14.68
CA LEU A 210 -0.78 -16.04 13.61
C LEU A 210 -1.60 -16.55 12.42
N GLY A 211 -1.40 -17.81 12.00
CA GLY A 211 -2.16 -18.44 10.92
C GLY A 211 -3.66 -18.50 11.24
N GLN A 212 -4.04 -18.92 12.44
CA GLN A 212 -5.43 -18.94 12.88
C GLN A 212 -6.07 -17.54 12.83
N LEU A 213 -5.34 -16.51 13.29
CA LEU A 213 -5.81 -15.12 13.24
C LEU A 213 -5.94 -14.57 11.83
N PHE A 214 -5.08 -15.00 10.89
CA PHE A 214 -5.24 -14.72 9.47
C PHE A 214 -6.57 -15.26 8.94
N MET A 215 -6.89 -16.54 9.25
CA MET A 215 -8.12 -17.18 8.82
C MET A 215 -9.37 -16.56 9.49
N HIS A 216 -9.30 -16.23 10.79
CA HIS A 216 -10.37 -15.49 11.46
C HIS A 216 -10.61 -14.13 10.80
N HIS A 217 -9.52 -13.41 10.46
CA HIS A 217 -9.65 -12.12 9.78
C HIS A 217 -10.25 -12.27 8.38
N GLN A 218 -9.92 -13.36 7.64
CA GLN A 218 -10.54 -13.69 6.35
C GLN A 218 -12.05 -13.91 6.51
N GLY A 219 -12.46 -14.72 7.49
CA GLY A 219 -13.88 -14.92 7.78
C GLY A 219 -14.62 -13.62 8.08
N LEU A 220 -13.96 -12.69 8.80
CA LEU A 220 -14.53 -11.36 9.06
C LEU A 220 -14.57 -10.48 7.80
N GLN A 221 -13.65 -10.63 6.85
CA GLN A 221 -13.71 -9.94 5.54
C GLN A 221 -14.87 -10.51 4.68
N VAL A 222 -15.13 -11.83 4.74
CA VAL A 222 -16.30 -12.43 4.11
C VAL A 222 -17.60 -11.89 4.76
N ALA A 223 -17.69 -11.87 6.08
CA ALA A 223 -18.83 -11.32 6.82
C ALA A 223 -19.04 -9.81 6.54
N LEU A 224 -17.97 -9.07 6.26
CA LEU A 224 -18.01 -7.66 5.86
C LEU A 224 -18.56 -7.47 4.43
N GLY A 225 -18.69 -8.54 3.63
CA GLY A 225 -19.15 -8.50 2.25
C GLY A 225 -18.09 -8.06 1.24
N VAL A 226 -16.81 -8.20 1.57
CA VAL A 226 -15.70 -7.77 0.70
C VAL A 226 -14.94 -8.92 0.04
N SER A 227 -15.49 -10.15 0.12
CA SER A 227 -15.04 -11.30 -0.65
C SER A 227 -15.94 -11.54 -1.87
N ASN A 228 -15.46 -12.36 -2.79
CA ASN A 228 -16.23 -12.90 -3.90
C ASN A 228 -15.67 -14.27 -4.30
N ARG A 229 -16.39 -14.97 -5.21
CA ARG A 229 -16.04 -16.33 -5.62
C ARG A 229 -14.59 -16.49 -6.07
N LEU A 230 -14.06 -15.54 -6.86
CA LEU A 230 -12.66 -15.65 -7.35
C LEU A 230 -11.68 -15.54 -6.20
N LEU A 231 -11.84 -14.56 -5.31
CA LEU A 231 -10.96 -14.39 -4.15
C LEU A 231 -11.03 -15.60 -3.21
N ASP A 232 -12.22 -16.14 -2.97
CA ASP A 232 -12.40 -17.35 -2.15
C ASP A 232 -11.75 -18.57 -2.79
N THR A 233 -11.83 -18.72 -4.12
CA THR A 233 -11.15 -19.79 -4.87
C THR A 233 -9.64 -19.66 -4.74
N LEU A 234 -9.07 -18.48 -4.96
CA LEU A 234 -7.63 -18.25 -4.85
C LEU A 234 -7.11 -18.50 -3.43
N ILE A 235 -7.89 -18.15 -2.40
CA ILE A 235 -7.56 -18.44 -1.01
C ILE A 235 -7.57 -19.93 -0.74
N ALA A 236 -8.59 -20.66 -1.20
CA ALA A 236 -8.66 -22.11 -1.07
C ALA A 236 -7.46 -22.80 -1.74
N GLN A 237 -7.15 -22.41 -2.98
CA GLN A 237 -6.01 -22.93 -3.74
C GLN A 237 -4.66 -22.64 -3.08
N LEU A 238 -4.48 -21.47 -2.46
CA LEU A 238 -3.29 -21.18 -1.67
C LEU A 238 -3.16 -22.14 -0.48
N LEU A 239 -4.26 -22.47 0.18
CA LEU A 239 -4.29 -23.36 1.34
C LEU A 239 -4.04 -24.85 1.01
N ASP A 240 -4.11 -25.24 -0.28
CA ASP A 240 -3.75 -26.58 -0.75
C ASP A 240 -2.22 -26.85 -0.69
N TYR A 241 -1.40 -25.80 -0.54
CA TYR A 241 0.04 -25.92 -0.47
C TYR A 241 0.52 -25.98 0.99
N PRO A 242 1.32 -27.01 1.37
CA PRO A 242 1.77 -27.18 2.75
C PRO A 242 2.71 -26.06 3.25
N GLU A 243 3.30 -25.30 2.33
CA GLU A 243 4.14 -24.15 2.66
C GLU A 243 3.34 -22.92 3.09
N ILE A 244 1.99 -22.92 2.88
CA ILE A 244 1.10 -21.82 3.22
C ILE A 244 0.35 -22.15 4.51
N PHE A 245 0.67 -21.44 5.58
CA PHE A 245 0.06 -21.62 6.90
C PHE A 245 -1.36 -21.05 6.97
N ALA A 246 -1.65 -20.02 6.20
CA ALA A 246 -2.95 -19.35 6.16
C ALA A 246 -3.02 -18.41 4.94
N ALA A 247 -4.24 -18.06 4.50
CA ALA A 247 -4.43 -17.14 3.39
C ALA A 247 -5.61 -16.20 3.63
N LYS A 248 -5.55 -15.00 3.05
CA LYS A 248 -6.61 -14.00 3.18
C LYS A 248 -6.53 -12.92 2.09
N ILE A 249 -7.61 -12.18 1.97
CA ILE A 249 -7.65 -10.95 1.15
C ILE A 249 -6.64 -9.93 1.68
N SER A 250 -5.88 -9.30 0.78
CA SER A 250 -5.06 -8.12 1.06
C SER A 250 -5.86 -6.84 0.81
N GLY A 251 -5.77 -5.87 1.73
CA GLY A 251 -6.42 -4.57 1.55
C GLY A 251 -7.93 -4.57 1.73
N ALA A 252 -8.63 -3.78 0.88
CA ALA A 252 -10.06 -3.49 1.01
C ALA A 252 -10.97 -4.66 0.58
N GLY A 253 -10.50 -5.52 -0.30
CA GLY A 253 -11.27 -6.63 -0.86
C GLY A 253 -12.00 -6.29 -2.16
N LEU A 254 -12.80 -7.23 -2.65
CA LEU A 254 -13.53 -7.20 -3.92
C LEU A 254 -12.63 -7.04 -5.16
N GLY A 255 -11.33 -7.32 -5.04
CA GLY A 255 -10.32 -7.22 -6.09
C GLY A 255 -8.91 -7.18 -5.50
N ASP A 256 -7.93 -6.74 -6.29
CA ASP A 256 -6.51 -6.64 -5.97
C ASP A 256 -5.88 -8.02 -5.67
N CYS A 257 -5.34 -8.23 -4.48
CA CYS A 257 -4.57 -9.42 -4.15
C CYS A 257 -5.19 -10.24 -3.01
N VAL A 258 -4.93 -11.53 -3.05
CA VAL A 258 -4.91 -12.40 -1.87
C VAL A 258 -3.47 -12.65 -1.44
N ILE A 259 -3.26 -12.88 -0.15
CA ILE A 259 -1.94 -13.17 0.42
C ILE A 259 -1.97 -14.48 1.20
N GLY A 260 -0.96 -15.32 0.96
CA GLY A 260 -0.64 -16.48 1.76
C GLY A 260 0.47 -16.16 2.76
N LEU A 261 0.33 -16.61 4.00
CA LEU A 261 1.39 -16.60 4.99
C LEU A 261 2.30 -17.80 4.74
N GLY A 262 3.44 -17.59 4.17
CA GLY A 262 4.37 -18.60 3.67
C GLY A 262 4.83 -18.25 2.26
N THR A 263 5.80 -18.99 1.73
CA THR A 263 6.40 -18.69 0.42
C THR A 263 6.24 -19.87 -0.53
N LEU A 264 5.54 -19.66 -1.64
CA LEU A 264 5.53 -20.59 -2.76
C LEU A 264 6.66 -20.25 -3.75
N ARG A 265 7.09 -21.26 -4.50
CA ARG A 265 7.93 -21.04 -5.68
C ARG A 265 7.22 -20.12 -6.67
N GLU A 266 7.97 -19.38 -7.46
CA GLU A 266 7.41 -18.55 -8.53
C GLU A 266 6.75 -19.42 -9.62
N GLY A 267 5.71 -18.86 -10.24
CA GLY A 267 5.01 -19.48 -11.37
C GLY A 267 3.99 -20.55 -10.99
N VAL A 268 3.57 -20.63 -9.73
CA VAL A 268 2.46 -21.50 -9.31
C VAL A 268 1.13 -20.97 -9.81
N PHE A 269 0.93 -19.65 -9.79
CA PHE A 269 -0.28 -19.02 -10.31
C PHE A 269 0.05 -18.24 -11.60
N PRO A 270 -0.85 -18.28 -12.61
CA PRO A 270 -2.18 -18.93 -12.64
C PRO A 270 -2.06 -20.46 -12.68
N ILE A 271 -3.05 -21.16 -12.08
CA ILE A 271 -3.07 -22.63 -12.03
C ILE A 271 -3.59 -23.23 -13.36
N ASP A 272 -4.50 -22.53 -14.04
CA ASP A 272 -5.18 -22.98 -15.25
C ASP A 272 -5.37 -21.86 -16.28
N GLU A 273 -5.84 -22.23 -17.47
CA GLU A 273 -6.08 -21.29 -18.56
C GLU A 273 -7.19 -20.26 -18.26
N GLU A 274 -8.17 -20.60 -17.44
CA GLU A 274 -9.24 -19.67 -17.07
C GLU A 274 -8.67 -18.54 -16.22
N GLN A 275 -7.87 -18.85 -15.22
CA GLN A 275 -7.17 -17.86 -14.41
C GLN A 275 -6.21 -17.01 -15.25
N GLN A 276 -5.51 -17.64 -16.22
CA GLN A 276 -4.64 -16.90 -17.13
C GLN A 276 -5.43 -15.90 -17.97
N LYS A 277 -6.56 -16.28 -18.51
CA LYS A 277 -7.47 -15.38 -19.27
C LYS A 277 -8.06 -14.26 -18.40
N GLN A 278 -8.28 -14.53 -17.13
CA GLN A 278 -8.74 -13.54 -16.15
C GLN A 278 -7.63 -12.58 -15.69
N GLY A 279 -6.37 -12.85 -16.03
CA GLY A 279 -5.22 -12.03 -15.65
C GLY A 279 -4.73 -12.32 -14.22
N VAL A 280 -5.09 -13.47 -13.64
CA VAL A 280 -4.53 -13.93 -12.36
C VAL A 280 -3.03 -14.12 -12.51
N MET A 281 -2.25 -13.64 -11.54
CA MET A 281 -0.81 -13.80 -11.55
C MET A 281 -0.23 -13.82 -10.13
N GLN A 282 0.75 -14.67 -9.92
CA GLN A 282 1.59 -14.60 -8.72
C GLN A 282 2.56 -13.42 -8.87
N ILE A 283 2.59 -12.58 -7.85
CA ILE A 283 3.51 -11.45 -7.83
C ILE A 283 4.76 -11.87 -7.07
N PRO A 284 5.95 -11.85 -7.70
CA PRO A 284 7.19 -12.17 -7.02
C PRO A 284 7.53 -11.06 -6.02
N VAL A 285 7.27 -11.30 -4.74
CA VAL A 285 7.54 -10.38 -3.65
C VAL A 285 8.24 -11.08 -2.50
N THR A 286 9.12 -10.34 -1.83
CA THR A 286 9.70 -10.71 -0.54
C THR A 286 9.55 -9.55 0.43
N ILE A 287 9.48 -9.84 1.73
CA ILE A 287 9.45 -8.78 2.74
C ILE A 287 10.79 -8.05 2.72
N SER A 288 10.75 -6.74 2.48
CA SER A 288 11.94 -5.89 2.51
C SER A 288 12.03 -5.19 3.86
N LEU A 289 13.12 -5.39 4.57
CA LEU A 289 13.38 -4.71 5.84
C LEU A 289 13.64 -3.22 5.67
N GLU A 290 13.92 -2.79 4.45
CA GLU A 290 14.23 -1.41 4.12
C GLU A 290 13.02 -0.70 3.55
N GLY A 291 12.68 0.45 4.12
CA GLY A 291 11.69 1.38 3.59
C GLY A 291 12.31 2.43 2.66
N LEU A 292 11.96 3.70 2.89
CA LEU A 292 12.52 4.84 2.18
C LEU A 292 14.03 4.91 2.36
N LYS A 293 14.76 5.09 1.27
CA LYS A 293 16.19 5.36 1.24
C LYS A 293 16.48 6.63 0.45
N TYR A 294 17.54 7.35 0.86
CA TYR A 294 18.15 8.40 0.06
C TYR A 294 19.39 7.81 -0.62
N GLU A 295 19.46 7.98 -1.93
CA GLU A 295 20.65 7.64 -2.71
C GLU A 295 21.34 8.95 -3.12
N HIS A 296 22.63 9.02 -2.90
CA HIS A 296 23.47 10.14 -3.36
C HIS A 296 24.14 9.70 -4.66
N ASN A 297 23.95 10.49 -5.71
CA ASN A 297 24.70 10.33 -6.98
C ASN A 297 26.06 11.00 -6.85
#